data_1d414c4fdcdac024980f127af0acb422
#
_entry.id   1d414c4fdcdac024980f127af0acb422
#
_cell.length_a   1.000
_cell.length_b   1.000
_cell.length_c   1.000
_cell.angle_alpha   90.00
_cell.angle_beta   90.00
_cell.angle_gamma   90.00
#
_symmetry.space_group_name_H-M   'P 1'
#
loop_
_entity.id
_entity.type
_entity.pdbx_description
1 polymer ?
#
loop_
_entity_poly.entity_id
_entity_poly.type
_entity_poly.pdbx_seq_one_letter_code
_entity_poly.pdbx_strand_id
1 'polypeptide(L)'
;MVHLFQLRKFKTEFFTNVKFLKELDIQTRKSSKIKKYLLLATRLFLLTFLIIAFAQPFFKAKDASKKTNELYIVLDNSNSMQAKGKQGELLKRAVQELLEHTPEKINFSLITCSENFWNTDIKTIQKELQNLEYSASSFQVEALLAKIRAHKSAYNKDIVIISDGLQLPSTTLKSKDDESVFYIPLKAEKNENVAIDSVYINQTLDRFYELSVRLKSYGSTLPQVPIALHDQSKLIAKTIIDLDAPEKTVRFTIPKADFHGYVSIIDNSLNFDNSYYFTISNPQKSKVLSIGATEKSNFLQRIYTDNEFEY
;
A
#
# COMPACT_ATOMS: atom_id res chain seq x y z
N MET A 1 -53.94 -9.87 -2.89
CA MET A 1 -55.26 -10.23 -3.42
C MET A 1 -56.16 -10.98 -2.43
N VAL A 2 -55.65 -11.94 -1.66
CA VAL A 2 -56.45 -12.79 -0.72
C VAL A 2 -57.30 -11.97 0.30
N HIS A 3 -56.86 -10.77 0.69
CA HIS A 3 -57.59 -9.92 1.66
C HIS A 3 -58.77 -9.15 1.08
N LEU A 4 -58.97 -9.14 -0.21
CA LEU A 4 -60.10 -8.48 -0.87
C LEU A 4 -61.31 -9.42 -1.02
N PHE A 5 -61.07 -10.72 -0.92
CA PHE A 5 -62.10 -11.74 -1.04
C PHE A 5 -62.59 -12.18 0.34
N GLN A 6 -63.91 -12.07 0.55
CA GLN A 6 -64.58 -12.51 1.78
C GLN A 6 -64.80 -14.03 1.69
N LEU A 7 -63.98 -14.83 2.37
CA LEU A 7 -64.01 -16.30 2.35
C LEU A 7 -65.09 -16.91 3.22
N ARG A 8 -65.81 -16.14 4.01
CA ARG A 8 -66.93 -16.66 4.83
C ARG A 8 -68.28 -16.29 4.25
N LYS A 9 -69.08 -17.33 3.94
CA LYS A 9 -70.50 -17.18 3.66
C LYS A 9 -71.22 -17.09 4.96
N PHE A 10 -71.96 -15.98 5.18
CA PHE A 10 -72.81 -15.76 6.34
C PHE A 10 -74.20 -16.37 6.09
N LYS A 11 -74.75 -16.97 7.13
CA LYS A 11 -76.11 -17.48 7.10
C LYS A 11 -77.12 -16.28 7.10
N THR A 12 -78.06 -16.27 6.19
CA THR A 12 -79.08 -15.21 6.05
C THR A 12 -80.21 -15.51 6.99
N GLU A 13 -80.44 -14.61 7.92
CA GLU A 13 -81.65 -14.64 8.75
C GLU A 13 -82.59 -13.45 8.39
N PHE A 14 -83.88 -13.72 8.28
CA PHE A 14 -84.85 -12.78 7.83
C PHE A 14 -85.40 -11.98 9.03
N PHE A 15 -85.33 -10.63 8.97
CA PHE A 15 -85.81 -9.75 9.98
C PHE A 15 -86.94 -8.81 9.42
N THR A 16 -88.02 -8.62 10.16
CA THR A 16 -89.20 -7.91 9.69
C THR A 16 -89.10 -6.35 9.72
N ASN A 17 -88.13 -5.74 10.46
CA ASN A 17 -87.94 -4.30 10.50
C ASN A 17 -86.57 -3.87 9.96
N VAL A 18 -86.53 -3.53 8.68
CA VAL A 18 -85.27 -3.35 7.91
C VAL A 18 -84.75 -1.91 7.96
N LYS A 19 -85.57 -0.91 8.39
CA LYS A 19 -85.22 0.51 8.24
C LYS A 19 -84.01 0.93 9.13
N PHE A 20 -84.00 0.51 10.37
CA PHE A 20 -82.96 0.83 11.36
C PHE A 20 -81.66 0.05 11.06
N LEU A 21 -81.78 -1.18 10.60
CA LEU A 21 -80.65 -2.03 10.22
C LEU A 21 -79.91 -1.53 8.97
N LYS A 22 -80.59 -0.91 8.00
CA LYS A 22 -80.01 -0.34 6.81
C LYS A 22 -79.06 0.84 7.09
N GLU A 23 -79.44 1.72 8.01
CA GLU A 23 -78.56 2.87 8.38
C GLU A 23 -77.32 2.43 9.11
N LEU A 24 -77.41 1.46 10.01
CA LEU A 24 -76.23 0.87 10.70
C LEU A 24 -75.31 0.07 9.75
N ASP A 25 -75.89 -0.66 8.78
CA ASP A 25 -75.10 -1.45 7.79
C ASP A 25 -74.30 -0.54 6.86
N ILE A 26 -74.80 0.63 6.47
CA ILE A 26 -74.10 1.60 5.62
C ILE A 26 -72.87 2.19 6.34
N GLN A 27 -73.02 2.55 7.63
CA GLN A 27 -71.92 3.11 8.43
C GLN A 27 -70.81 2.07 8.71
N THR A 28 -71.19 0.86 9.09
CA THR A 28 -70.23 -0.25 9.37
C THR A 28 -69.52 -0.73 8.13
N ARG A 29 -70.19 -0.78 6.98
CA ARG A 29 -69.58 -1.15 5.70
C ARG A 29 -68.54 -0.14 5.21
N LYS A 30 -68.78 1.17 5.35
CA LYS A 30 -67.84 2.22 5.00
C LYS A 30 -66.57 2.14 5.88
N SER A 31 -66.72 2.05 7.20
CA SER A 31 -65.61 1.92 8.14
C SER A 31 -64.79 0.66 7.90
N SER A 32 -65.46 -0.49 7.64
CA SER A 32 -64.77 -1.75 7.34
C SER A 32 -64.00 -1.70 6.03
N LYS A 33 -64.50 -1.06 4.98
CA LYS A 33 -63.78 -0.89 3.71
C LYS A 33 -62.56 -0.02 3.87
N ILE A 34 -62.66 1.12 4.58
CA ILE A 34 -61.53 2.03 4.85
C ILE A 34 -60.45 1.30 5.62
N LYS A 35 -60.78 0.54 6.68
CA LYS A 35 -59.82 -0.27 7.43
C LYS A 35 -59.09 -1.30 6.56
N LYS A 36 -59.81 -1.97 5.64
CA LYS A 36 -59.20 -2.94 4.71
C LYS A 36 -58.23 -2.28 3.71
N TYR A 37 -58.58 -1.12 3.16
CA TYR A 37 -57.69 -0.36 2.27
C TYR A 37 -56.46 0.17 3.00
N LEU A 38 -56.63 0.67 4.23
CA LEU A 38 -55.52 1.13 5.06
C LEU A 38 -54.54 -0.01 5.37
N LEU A 39 -55.05 -1.19 5.71
CA LEU A 39 -54.25 -2.37 6.00
C LEU A 39 -53.56 -2.92 4.75
N LEU A 40 -54.18 -2.82 3.58
CA LEU A 40 -53.55 -3.13 2.30
C LEU A 40 -52.40 -2.15 2.00
N ALA A 41 -52.67 -0.85 2.18
CA ALA A 41 -51.67 0.21 1.96
C ALA A 41 -50.43 0.03 2.87
N THR A 42 -50.62 -0.21 4.16
CA THR A 42 -49.49 -0.44 5.10
C THR A 42 -48.66 -1.65 4.72
N ARG A 43 -49.28 -2.74 4.27
CA ARG A 43 -48.56 -3.92 3.79
C ARG A 43 -47.79 -3.65 2.49
N LEU A 44 -48.37 -2.90 1.56
CA LEU A 44 -47.71 -2.49 0.32
C LEU A 44 -46.49 -1.60 0.61
N PHE A 45 -46.66 -0.59 1.51
CA PHE A 45 -45.54 0.24 1.93
C PHE A 45 -44.45 -0.55 2.62
N LEU A 46 -44.77 -1.48 3.50
CA LEU A 46 -43.80 -2.32 4.17
C LEU A 46 -42.99 -3.14 3.14
N LEU A 47 -43.66 -3.74 2.16
CA LEU A 47 -43.01 -4.53 1.12
C LEU A 47 -42.16 -3.64 0.21
N THR A 48 -42.60 -2.45 -0.14
CA THR A 48 -41.85 -1.45 -0.91
C THR A 48 -40.60 -1.01 -0.18
N PHE A 49 -40.71 -0.65 1.11
CA PHE A 49 -39.55 -0.29 1.92
C PHE A 49 -38.56 -1.44 2.08
N LEU A 50 -39.05 -2.67 2.21
CA LEU A 50 -38.19 -3.85 2.27
C LEU A 50 -37.43 -4.03 0.95
N ILE A 51 -38.10 -3.89 -0.20
CA ILE A 51 -37.43 -3.96 -1.52
C ILE A 51 -36.39 -2.84 -1.64
N ILE A 52 -36.72 -1.60 -1.24
CA ILE A 52 -35.78 -0.47 -1.30
C ILE A 52 -34.57 -0.72 -0.39
N ALA A 53 -34.78 -1.28 0.81
CA ALA A 53 -33.70 -1.60 1.73
C ALA A 53 -32.70 -2.63 1.15
N PHE A 54 -33.19 -3.62 0.42
CA PHE A 54 -32.33 -4.60 -0.26
C PHE A 54 -31.77 -4.12 -1.59
N ALA A 55 -32.48 -3.25 -2.31
CA ALA A 55 -32.07 -2.72 -3.61
C ALA A 55 -30.92 -1.72 -3.51
N GLN A 56 -30.60 -1.17 -2.32
CA GLN A 56 -29.56 -0.17 -2.10
C GLN A 56 -29.53 0.89 -3.22
N PRO A 57 -30.60 1.66 -3.44
CA PRO A 57 -30.69 2.58 -4.57
C PRO A 57 -29.57 3.62 -4.50
N PHE A 58 -28.76 3.68 -5.55
CA PHE A 58 -27.69 4.63 -5.69
C PHE A 58 -28.17 5.83 -6.52
N PHE A 59 -28.17 7.00 -5.92
CA PHE A 59 -28.50 8.24 -6.63
C PHE A 59 -27.23 8.89 -7.19
N LYS A 60 -27.03 8.81 -8.48
CA LYS A 60 -25.96 9.54 -9.15
C LYS A 60 -26.31 11.01 -9.27
N ALA A 61 -25.45 11.90 -8.76
CA ALA A 61 -25.65 13.34 -8.89
C ALA A 61 -25.76 13.73 -10.37
N LYS A 62 -26.77 14.53 -10.73
CA LYS A 62 -27.06 14.93 -12.13
C LYS A 62 -25.91 15.64 -12.84
N ASP A 63 -25.01 16.27 -12.08
CA ASP A 63 -23.88 17.02 -12.65
C ASP A 63 -22.66 16.17 -13.01
N ALA A 64 -22.57 14.93 -12.49
CA ALA A 64 -21.48 14.00 -12.79
C ALA A 64 -21.59 13.38 -14.21
N SER A 65 -22.72 13.54 -14.92
CA SER A 65 -22.97 12.83 -16.18
C SER A 65 -22.51 13.57 -17.45
N LYS A 66 -21.95 14.78 -17.33
CA LYS A 66 -21.57 15.60 -18.51
C LYS A 66 -20.09 15.95 -18.62
N LYS A 67 -19.28 15.67 -17.60
CA LYS A 67 -17.83 15.87 -17.72
C LYS A 67 -17.20 14.53 -18.06
N THR A 68 -16.54 14.46 -19.20
CA THR A 68 -15.68 13.34 -19.54
C THR A 68 -14.55 13.32 -18.50
N ASN A 69 -14.40 12.24 -17.76
CA ASN A 69 -13.33 12.11 -16.78
C ASN A 69 -12.09 11.53 -17.47
N GLU A 70 -10.92 12.02 -17.14
CA GLU A 70 -9.66 11.39 -17.51
C GLU A 70 -9.24 10.39 -16.43
N LEU A 71 -8.90 9.18 -16.88
CA LEU A 71 -8.44 8.12 -16.01
C LEU A 71 -6.92 8.17 -15.82
N TYR A 72 -6.50 8.21 -14.56
CA TYR A 72 -5.11 8.12 -14.14
C TYR A 72 -4.92 6.87 -13.28
N ILE A 73 -4.01 6.00 -13.68
CA ILE A 73 -3.65 4.80 -12.94
C ILE A 73 -2.29 5.03 -12.31
N VAL A 74 -2.19 4.97 -11.01
CA VAL A 74 -0.94 5.03 -10.25
C VAL A 74 -0.62 3.62 -9.80
N LEU A 75 0.39 3.03 -10.43
CA LEU A 75 0.83 1.67 -10.12
C LEU A 75 2.13 1.72 -9.32
N ASP A 76 2.08 1.18 -8.13
CA ASP A 76 3.24 1.00 -7.29
C ASP A 76 4.15 -0.10 -7.86
N ASN A 77 5.37 0.26 -8.21
CA ASN A 77 6.41 -0.68 -8.62
C ASN A 77 7.64 -0.61 -7.69
N SER A 78 7.45 -0.16 -6.45
CA SER A 78 8.51 -0.18 -5.44
C SER A 78 8.93 -1.61 -5.09
N ASN A 79 10.07 -1.75 -4.43
CA ASN A 79 10.63 -3.05 -4.07
C ASN A 79 9.70 -3.86 -3.14
N SER A 80 8.84 -3.23 -2.35
CA SER A 80 7.85 -3.92 -1.51
C SER A 80 6.85 -4.75 -2.30
N MET A 81 6.57 -4.35 -3.55
CA MET A 81 5.68 -5.07 -4.46
C MET A 81 6.25 -6.41 -4.98
N GLN A 82 7.48 -6.78 -4.59
CA GLN A 82 8.04 -8.14 -4.75
C GLN A 82 7.37 -9.15 -3.81
N ALA A 83 6.66 -8.67 -2.80
CA ALA A 83 5.94 -9.53 -1.87
C ALA A 83 4.99 -10.48 -2.63
N LYS A 84 4.91 -11.74 -2.15
CA LYS A 84 4.11 -12.77 -2.80
C LYS A 84 2.70 -12.80 -2.22
N GLY A 85 1.72 -12.61 -3.09
CA GLY A 85 0.31 -12.88 -2.83
C GLY A 85 -0.08 -14.30 -3.29
N LYS A 86 -1.38 -14.60 -3.29
CA LYS A 86 -1.92 -15.92 -3.67
C LYS A 86 -1.51 -16.41 -5.06
N GLN A 87 -1.23 -15.51 -5.98
CA GLN A 87 -0.95 -15.81 -7.40
C GLN A 87 0.42 -15.29 -7.85
N GLY A 88 1.40 -15.21 -6.97
CA GLY A 88 2.74 -14.73 -7.26
C GLY A 88 3.02 -13.32 -6.74
N GLU A 89 4.01 -12.64 -7.30
CA GLU A 89 4.43 -11.30 -6.91
C GLU A 89 3.34 -10.27 -7.17
N LEU A 90 3.14 -9.35 -6.25
CA LEU A 90 2.05 -8.37 -6.29
C LEU A 90 2.11 -7.49 -7.55
N LEU A 91 3.31 -7.01 -7.94
CA LEU A 91 3.47 -6.20 -9.14
C LEU A 91 3.08 -6.97 -10.41
N LYS A 92 3.60 -8.19 -10.57
CA LYS A 92 3.32 -9.02 -11.77
C LYS A 92 1.84 -9.32 -11.89
N ARG A 93 1.19 -9.59 -10.76
CA ARG A 93 -0.25 -9.79 -10.71
C ARG A 93 -1.02 -8.53 -11.08
N ALA A 94 -0.64 -7.37 -10.52
CA ALA A 94 -1.30 -6.10 -10.85
C ALA A 94 -1.19 -5.76 -12.35
N VAL A 95 0.00 -5.98 -12.94
CA VAL A 95 0.22 -5.83 -14.38
C VAL A 95 -0.66 -6.77 -15.18
N GLN A 96 -0.73 -8.04 -14.79
CA GLN A 96 -1.58 -9.02 -15.48
C GLN A 96 -3.06 -8.63 -15.41
N GLU A 97 -3.57 -8.25 -14.24
CA GLU A 97 -4.96 -7.82 -14.08
C GLU A 97 -5.26 -6.54 -14.89
N LEU A 98 -4.31 -5.60 -14.99
CA LEU A 98 -4.46 -4.42 -15.84
C LEU A 98 -4.54 -4.81 -17.32
N LEU A 99 -3.69 -5.72 -17.79
CA LEU A 99 -3.69 -6.17 -19.19
C LEU A 99 -4.97 -6.95 -19.56
N GLU A 100 -5.51 -7.74 -18.64
CA GLU A 100 -6.69 -8.57 -18.87
C GLU A 100 -8.01 -7.80 -18.77
N HIS A 101 -8.09 -6.83 -17.86
CA HIS A 101 -9.36 -6.18 -17.52
C HIS A 101 -9.51 -4.75 -18.05
N THR A 102 -8.43 -4.12 -18.54
CA THR A 102 -8.53 -2.77 -19.13
C THR A 102 -9.06 -2.83 -20.56
N PRO A 103 -10.22 -2.20 -20.87
CA PRO A 103 -10.76 -2.21 -22.22
C PRO A 103 -9.84 -1.48 -23.21
N GLU A 104 -9.62 -2.07 -24.38
CA GLU A 104 -8.71 -1.55 -25.43
C GLU A 104 -9.02 -0.13 -25.94
N LYS A 105 -10.27 0.31 -25.80
CA LYS A 105 -10.75 1.61 -26.31
C LYS A 105 -10.68 2.74 -25.29
N ILE A 106 -10.19 2.47 -24.08
CA ILE A 106 -10.11 3.47 -23.02
C ILE A 106 -8.71 4.06 -23.00
N ASN A 107 -8.61 5.37 -23.19
CA ASN A 107 -7.36 6.10 -22.95
C ASN A 107 -7.23 6.40 -21.48
N PHE A 108 -6.03 6.23 -20.95
CA PHE A 108 -5.66 6.53 -19.58
C PHE A 108 -4.22 7.02 -19.49
N SER A 109 -3.84 7.54 -18.36
CA SER A 109 -2.44 7.84 -18.04
C SER A 109 -1.96 6.90 -16.95
N LEU A 110 -0.82 6.21 -17.19
CA LEU A 110 -0.20 5.32 -16.21
C LEU A 110 1.03 6.00 -15.62
N ILE A 111 1.10 6.06 -14.30
CA ILE A 111 2.20 6.65 -13.55
C ILE A 111 2.74 5.60 -12.58
N THR A 112 4.05 5.37 -12.64
CA THR A 112 4.77 4.49 -11.72
C THR A 112 5.81 5.28 -10.92
N CYS A 113 6.55 4.61 -10.03
CA CYS A 113 7.68 5.26 -9.32
C CYS A 113 8.80 5.70 -10.27
N SER A 114 8.97 4.98 -11.39
CA SER A 114 10.08 5.19 -12.34
C SER A 114 9.65 5.87 -13.63
N GLU A 115 8.44 5.60 -14.13
CA GLU A 115 8.02 5.95 -15.47
C GLU A 115 6.63 6.59 -15.49
N ASN A 116 6.32 7.33 -16.58
CA ASN A 116 5.02 7.94 -16.78
C ASN A 116 4.60 7.83 -18.23
N PHE A 117 3.43 7.28 -18.47
CA PHE A 117 2.80 7.15 -19.77
C PHE A 117 1.53 8.00 -19.77
N TRP A 118 1.56 9.11 -20.51
CA TRP A 118 0.45 10.06 -20.56
C TRP A 118 -0.45 9.77 -21.75
N ASN A 119 -1.78 9.81 -21.51
CA ASN A 119 -2.82 9.67 -22.54
C ASN A 119 -2.56 8.51 -23.51
N THR A 120 -2.40 7.32 -22.98
CA THR A 120 -2.08 6.09 -23.71
C THR A 120 -3.24 5.09 -23.66
N ASP A 121 -3.13 3.99 -24.36
CA ASP A 121 -4.02 2.84 -24.27
C ASP A 121 -3.24 1.57 -23.89
N ILE A 122 -3.96 0.53 -23.47
CA ILE A 122 -3.35 -0.70 -22.97
C ILE A 122 -2.50 -1.43 -24.00
N LYS A 123 -2.85 -1.37 -25.28
CA LYS A 123 -2.09 -2.03 -26.36
C LYS A 123 -0.75 -1.35 -26.60
N THR A 124 -0.76 -0.03 -26.58
CA THR A 124 0.44 0.79 -26.82
C THR A 124 1.51 0.52 -25.76
N ILE A 125 1.11 0.37 -24.47
CA ILE A 125 2.06 0.18 -23.36
C ILE A 125 2.19 -1.26 -22.90
N GLN A 126 1.66 -2.23 -23.64
CA GLN A 126 1.65 -3.64 -23.24
C GLN A 126 3.07 -4.18 -23.00
N LYS A 127 4.03 -3.85 -23.88
CA LYS A 127 5.42 -4.32 -23.74
C LYS A 127 6.10 -3.68 -22.56
N GLU A 128 5.91 -2.40 -22.35
CA GLU A 128 6.46 -1.65 -21.23
C GLU A 128 5.92 -2.17 -19.91
N LEU A 129 4.61 -2.44 -19.83
CA LEU A 129 3.99 -3.05 -18.65
C LEU A 129 4.53 -4.45 -18.36
N GLN A 130 4.68 -5.29 -19.38
CA GLN A 130 5.23 -6.65 -19.20
C GLN A 130 6.69 -6.66 -18.75
N ASN A 131 7.45 -5.63 -19.15
CA ASN A 131 8.86 -5.47 -18.79
C ASN A 131 9.07 -4.50 -17.62
N LEU A 132 8.01 -4.11 -16.93
CA LEU A 132 8.11 -3.17 -15.81
C LEU A 132 8.94 -3.75 -14.68
N GLU A 133 10.06 -3.09 -14.40
CA GLU A 133 11.00 -3.49 -13.34
C GLU A 133 10.63 -2.84 -12.00
N TYR A 134 11.15 -3.43 -10.93
CA TYR A 134 11.03 -2.87 -9.60
C TYR A 134 11.91 -1.63 -9.46
N SER A 135 11.35 -0.59 -8.85
CA SER A 135 12.06 0.66 -8.59
C SER A 135 12.67 0.67 -7.18
N ALA A 136 13.93 1.09 -7.09
CA ALA A 136 14.56 1.37 -5.80
C ALA A 136 13.97 2.62 -5.11
N SER A 137 13.24 3.46 -5.86
CA SER A 137 12.56 4.63 -5.31
C SER A 137 11.35 4.21 -4.47
N SER A 138 11.19 4.83 -3.31
CA SER A 138 10.02 4.64 -2.48
C SER A 138 8.75 5.16 -3.16
N PHE A 139 7.61 4.52 -2.91
CA PHE A 139 6.31 4.94 -3.42
C PHE A 139 5.80 6.18 -2.67
N GLN A 140 6.14 7.36 -3.19
CA GLN A 140 5.72 8.65 -2.61
C GLN A 140 4.43 9.12 -3.27
N VAL A 141 3.30 8.69 -2.74
CA VAL A 141 1.99 8.96 -3.33
C VAL A 141 1.67 10.44 -3.45
N GLU A 142 2.08 11.27 -2.48
CA GLU A 142 1.90 12.73 -2.54
C GLU A 142 2.62 13.35 -3.73
N ALA A 143 3.84 12.92 -4.00
CA ALA A 143 4.61 13.41 -5.15
C ALA A 143 3.97 12.99 -6.47
N LEU A 144 3.48 11.76 -6.57
CA LEU A 144 2.78 11.24 -7.75
C LEU A 144 1.44 11.96 -7.96
N LEU A 145 0.66 12.17 -6.92
CA LEU A 145 -0.58 12.97 -6.97
C LEU A 145 -0.30 14.43 -7.35
N ALA A 146 0.76 15.04 -6.82
CA ALA A 146 1.17 16.39 -7.20
C ALA A 146 1.52 16.49 -8.69
N LYS A 147 2.19 15.47 -9.24
CA LYS A 147 2.52 15.37 -10.66
C LYS A 147 1.25 15.27 -11.53
N ILE A 148 0.27 14.43 -11.12
CA ILE A 148 -1.03 14.31 -11.82
C ILE A 148 -1.80 15.63 -11.74
N ARG A 149 -1.80 16.29 -10.58
CA ARG A 149 -2.48 17.58 -10.38
C ARG A 149 -1.85 18.70 -11.21
N ALA A 150 -0.53 18.68 -11.39
CA ALA A 150 0.19 19.63 -12.23
C ALA A 150 -0.09 19.45 -13.74
N HIS A 151 -0.52 18.25 -14.15
CA HIS A 151 -0.93 18.00 -15.54
C HIS A 151 -2.25 18.72 -15.82
N LYS A 152 -2.19 19.72 -16.73
CA LYS A 152 -3.36 20.53 -17.07
C LYS A 152 -4.35 19.70 -17.87
N SER A 153 -5.59 19.62 -17.39
CA SER A 153 -6.72 19.01 -18.06
C SER A 153 -7.96 19.88 -17.92
N ALA A 154 -8.83 19.86 -18.94
CA ALA A 154 -10.16 20.47 -18.87
C ALA A 154 -11.20 19.53 -18.23
N TYR A 155 -10.84 18.29 -17.96
CA TYR A 155 -11.71 17.24 -17.47
C TYR A 155 -11.44 16.96 -15.97
N ASN A 156 -12.43 16.36 -15.32
CA ASN A 156 -12.21 15.83 -13.96
C ASN A 156 -11.26 14.63 -14.01
N LYS A 157 -10.51 14.41 -12.94
CA LYS A 157 -9.53 13.34 -12.84
C LYS A 157 -10.05 12.21 -11.98
N ASP A 158 -10.14 11.02 -12.53
CA ASP A 158 -10.38 9.78 -11.81
C ASP A 158 -9.01 9.10 -11.60
N ILE A 159 -8.55 9.06 -10.35
CA ILE A 159 -7.22 8.56 -10.00
C ILE A 159 -7.38 7.22 -9.29
N VAL A 160 -6.83 6.16 -9.85
CA VAL A 160 -6.83 4.82 -9.27
C VAL A 160 -5.41 4.49 -8.81
N ILE A 161 -5.24 4.29 -7.52
CA ILE A 161 -3.96 3.93 -6.90
C ILE A 161 -3.95 2.43 -6.61
N ILE A 162 -2.94 1.72 -7.11
CA ILE A 162 -2.75 0.28 -6.92
C ILE A 162 -1.43 0.09 -6.18
N SER A 163 -1.46 -0.37 -4.92
CA SER A 163 -0.28 -0.52 -4.06
C SER A 163 -0.55 -1.51 -2.93
N ASP A 164 0.50 -2.01 -2.30
CA ASP A 164 0.43 -2.82 -1.07
C ASP A 164 0.06 -1.99 0.18
N GLY A 165 0.10 -0.66 0.08
CA GLY A 165 -0.31 0.27 1.13
C GLY A 165 0.72 0.50 2.24
N LEU A 166 1.91 -0.08 2.18
CA LEU A 166 2.92 0.05 3.24
C LEU A 166 3.40 1.49 3.46
N GLN A 167 3.30 2.33 2.43
CA GLN A 167 3.76 3.73 2.48
C GLN A 167 2.62 4.75 2.29
N LEU A 168 1.36 4.31 2.45
CA LEU A 168 0.20 5.19 2.31
C LEU A 168 -0.21 5.77 3.67
N PRO A 169 0.03 7.06 3.94
CA PRO A 169 -0.52 7.71 5.11
C PRO A 169 -2.03 7.83 4.99
N SER A 170 -2.77 7.50 6.03
CA SER A 170 -4.24 7.49 6.08
C SER A 170 -4.89 8.84 5.74
N THR A 171 -4.12 9.94 5.78
CA THR A 171 -4.60 11.31 5.51
C THR A 171 -4.44 11.75 4.05
N THR A 172 -3.69 11.02 3.22
CA THR A 172 -3.23 11.47 1.90
C THR A 172 -4.27 11.32 0.81
N LEU A 173 -5.25 10.43 0.98
CA LEU A 173 -6.25 10.11 -0.04
C LEU A 173 -7.45 11.08 -0.06
N LYS A 174 -7.22 12.35 0.30
CA LYS A 174 -8.28 13.37 0.18
C LYS A 174 -8.42 13.80 -1.28
N SER A 175 -9.62 13.58 -1.82
CA SER A 175 -10.02 14.11 -3.12
C SER A 175 -10.19 15.63 -3.04
N LYS A 176 -9.90 16.34 -4.14
CA LYS A 176 -10.28 17.73 -4.37
C LYS A 176 -11.59 17.80 -5.15
N ASP A 177 -12.15 18.99 -5.33
CA ASP A 177 -13.46 19.18 -5.96
C ASP A 177 -13.56 18.66 -7.40
N ASP A 178 -12.43 18.59 -8.11
CA ASP A 178 -12.31 18.17 -9.52
C ASP A 178 -11.64 16.80 -9.70
N GLU A 179 -11.45 16.04 -8.62
CA GLU A 179 -10.81 14.73 -8.65
C GLU A 179 -11.54 13.69 -7.80
N SER A 180 -11.51 12.43 -8.24
CA SER A 180 -11.93 11.28 -7.48
C SER A 180 -10.73 10.34 -7.29
N VAL A 181 -10.41 9.98 -6.04
CA VAL A 181 -9.29 9.09 -5.75
C VAL A 181 -9.82 7.76 -5.25
N PHE A 182 -9.42 6.68 -5.92
CA PHE A 182 -9.76 5.30 -5.59
C PHE A 182 -8.50 4.54 -5.22
N TYR A 183 -8.58 3.69 -4.21
CA TYR A 183 -7.47 2.86 -3.79
C TYR A 183 -7.79 1.38 -3.90
N ILE A 184 -6.93 0.63 -4.58
CA ILE A 184 -7.01 -0.83 -4.72
C ILE A 184 -5.85 -1.43 -3.93
N PRO A 185 -6.14 -1.97 -2.72
CA PRO A 185 -5.10 -2.58 -1.89
C PRO A 185 -4.70 -3.95 -2.42
N LEU A 186 -3.42 -4.16 -2.62
CA LEU A 186 -2.84 -5.47 -2.89
C LEU A 186 -2.30 -6.05 -1.58
N LYS A 187 -2.69 -7.28 -1.25
CA LYS A 187 -2.29 -7.92 0.01
C LYS A 187 -1.33 -9.06 -0.26
N ALA A 188 -0.18 -9.02 0.39
CA ALA A 188 0.72 -10.16 0.47
C ALA A 188 0.13 -11.26 1.37
N GLU A 189 0.44 -12.52 1.06
CA GLU A 189 0.07 -13.64 1.94
C GLU A 189 0.95 -13.71 3.19
N LYS A 190 2.23 -13.35 3.02
CA LYS A 190 3.21 -13.33 4.09
C LYS A 190 3.63 -11.90 4.34
N ASN A 191 3.50 -11.47 5.58
CA ASN A 191 3.95 -10.15 6.04
C ASN A 191 5.23 -10.24 6.88
N GLU A 192 5.91 -11.39 6.82
CA GLU A 192 7.14 -11.66 7.56
C GLU A 192 8.33 -11.23 6.70
N ASN A 193 9.20 -10.41 7.25
CA ASN A 193 10.41 -9.96 6.58
C ASN A 193 11.50 -9.66 7.60
N VAL A 194 12.75 -9.91 7.24
CA VAL A 194 13.91 -9.49 8.01
C VAL A 194 14.78 -8.62 7.14
N ALA A 195 15.07 -7.41 7.61
CA ALA A 195 15.89 -6.45 6.88
C ALA A 195 17.19 -6.15 7.62
N ILE A 196 18.24 -5.85 6.87
CA ILE A 196 19.46 -5.26 7.43
C ILE A 196 19.23 -3.74 7.53
N ASP A 197 18.98 -3.25 8.76
CA ASP A 197 18.67 -1.83 9.00
C ASP A 197 19.93 -0.96 8.87
N SER A 198 21.03 -1.40 9.47
CA SER A 198 22.29 -0.64 9.47
C SER A 198 23.51 -1.50 9.77
N VAL A 199 24.65 -1.07 9.24
CA VAL A 199 25.97 -1.63 9.52
C VAL A 199 26.89 -0.49 9.93
N TYR A 200 27.55 -0.62 11.07
CA TYR A 200 28.42 0.43 11.61
C TYR A 200 29.57 -0.15 12.44
N ILE A 201 30.66 0.60 12.57
CA ILE A 201 31.78 0.26 13.45
C ILE A 201 31.36 0.64 14.88
N ASN A 202 31.22 -0.36 15.73
CA ASN A 202 30.89 -0.17 17.16
C ASN A 202 32.13 0.23 17.96
N GLN A 203 33.24 -0.45 17.69
CA GLN A 203 34.49 -0.22 18.41
C GLN A 203 35.70 -0.39 17.47
N THR A 204 36.70 0.49 17.65
CA THR A 204 38.01 0.38 17.00
C THR A 204 39.04 -0.13 18.02
N LEU A 205 39.54 -1.32 17.80
CA LEU A 205 40.62 -1.92 18.56
C LEU A 205 41.97 -1.71 17.85
N ASP A 206 43.06 -2.04 18.48
CA ASP A 206 44.39 -1.81 17.89
C ASP A 206 44.58 -2.44 16.53
N ARG A 207 44.12 -3.70 16.36
CA ARG A 207 44.30 -4.51 15.13
C ARG A 207 42.98 -4.90 14.45
N PHE A 208 41.82 -4.57 15.04
CA PHE A 208 40.54 -5.04 14.58
C PHE A 208 39.48 -3.93 14.69
N TYR A 209 38.45 -4.01 13.82
CA TYR A 209 37.20 -3.31 13.98
C TYR A 209 36.12 -4.29 14.50
N GLU A 210 35.35 -3.87 15.48
CA GLU A 210 34.11 -4.54 15.83
C GLU A 210 32.98 -3.93 15.00
N LEU A 211 32.45 -4.70 14.06
CA LEU A 211 31.36 -4.32 13.17
C LEU A 211 30.05 -4.77 13.78
N SER A 212 29.10 -3.87 13.97
CA SER A 212 27.76 -4.16 14.41
C SER A 212 26.79 -4.11 13.24
N VAL A 213 25.99 -5.16 13.10
CA VAL A 213 24.92 -5.28 12.10
C VAL A 213 23.59 -5.30 12.85
N ARG A 214 22.75 -4.30 12.61
CA ARG A 214 21.41 -4.23 13.17
C ARG A 214 20.42 -4.83 12.18
N LEU A 215 19.66 -5.81 12.67
CA LEU A 215 18.56 -6.43 11.94
C LEU A 215 17.23 -5.98 12.52
N LYS A 216 16.24 -5.80 11.65
CA LYS A 216 14.84 -5.57 12.01
C LYS A 216 13.96 -6.67 11.45
N SER A 217 13.07 -7.18 12.29
CA SER A 217 12.03 -8.14 11.91
C SER A 217 10.69 -7.44 11.80
N TYR A 218 9.97 -7.72 10.73
CA TYR A 218 8.62 -7.24 10.47
C TYR A 218 7.67 -8.44 10.42
N GLY A 219 6.48 -8.29 10.96
CA GLY A 219 5.49 -9.38 11.05
C GLY A 219 5.76 -10.32 12.21
N SER A 220 5.62 -11.62 11.99
CA SER A 220 5.96 -12.63 13.00
C SER A 220 7.48 -12.81 13.06
N THR A 221 8.00 -13.14 14.26
CA THR A 221 9.43 -13.40 14.46
C THR A 221 9.85 -14.66 13.74
N LEU A 222 10.92 -14.57 12.91
CA LEU A 222 11.52 -15.73 12.28
C LEU A 222 12.49 -16.41 13.25
N PRO A 223 12.37 -17.73 13.49
CA PRO A 223 13.13 -18.38 14.54
C PRO A 223 14.64 -18.40 14.25
N GLN A 224 15.06 -18.55 12.98
CA GLN A 224 16.47 -18.67 12.62
C GLN A 224 16.75 -17.99 11.28
N VAL A 225 17.66 -17.01 11.29
CA VAL A 225 18.10 -16.29 10.09
C VAL A 225 19.61 -16.46 9.91
N PRO A 226 20.06 -17.09 8.82
CA PRO A 226 21.47 -17.11 8.47
C PRO A 226 21.94 -15.71 8.08
N ILE A 227 23.05 -15.26 8.66
CA ILE A 227 23.75 -14.03 8.30
C ILE A 227 25.19 -14.33 7.92
N ALA A 228 25.67 -13.69 6.87
CA ALA A 228 27.02 -13.84 6.36
C ALA A 228 27.66 -12.49 6.08
N LEU A 229 28.96 -12.38 6.38
CA LEU A 229 29.81 -11.24 6.08
C LEU A 229 30.78 -11.65 4.98
N HIS A 230 30.83 -10.83 3.93
CA HIS A 230 31.74 -11.07 2.77
C HIS A 230 32.64 -9.87 2.57
N ASP A 231 33.88 -10.16 2.18
CA ASP A 231 34.85 -9.20 1.62
C ASP A 231 34.95 -9.47 0.13
N GLN A 232 34.44 -8.57 -0.70
CA GLN A 232 34.23 -8.82 -2.13
C GLN A 232 33.46 -10.13 -2.35
N SER A 233 34.07 -11.15 -2.95
CA SER A 233 33.48 -12.47 -3.18
C SER A 233 33.83 -13.51 -2.09
N LYS A 234 34.70 -13.16 -1.12
CA LYS A 234 35.20 -14.10 -0.10
C LYS A 234 34.32 -14.06 1.15
N LEU A 235 33.79 -15.22 1.59
CA LEU A 235 33.12 -15.36 2.85
C LEU A 235 34.10 -15.18 4.02
N ILE A 236 33.85 -14.20 4.89
CA ILE A 236 34.66 -13.90 6.08
C ILE A 236 34.09 -14.57 7.32
N ALA A 237 32.78 -14.43 7.52
CA ALA A 237 32.08 -15.00 8.67
C ALA A 237 30.65 -15.37 8.31
N LYS A 238 30.13 -16.41 8.96
CA LYS A 238 28.73 -16.81 8.86
C LYS A 238 28.24 -17.28 10.22
N THR A 239 27.03 -16.89 10.59
CA THR A 239 26.35 -17.35 11.80
C THR A 239 24.85 -17.48 11.56
N ILE A 240 24.14 -18.09 12.50
CA ILE A 240 22.69 -18.19 12.51
C ILE A 240 22.21 -17.41 13.73
N ILE A 241 21.16 -16.63 13.55
CA ILE A 241 20.62 -15.76 14.58
C ILE A 241 19.17 -16.15 14.85
N ASP A 242 18.84 -16.31 16.11
CA ASP A 242 17.45 -16.39 16.54
C ASP A 242 16.90 -14.98 16.73
N LEU A 243 15.91 -14.60 15.96
CA LEU A 243 15.21 -13.32 16.08
C LEU A 243 14.01 -13.46 17.02
N ASP A 244 14.28 -13.31 18.31
CA ASP A 244 13.32 -13.34 19.41
C ASP A 244 12.74 -11.97 19.76
N ALA A 245 13.24 -10.90 19.10
CA ALA A 245 12.82 -9.53 19.30
C ALA A 245 12.69 -8.80 17.93
N PRO A 246 11.94 -7.69 17.85
CA PRO A 246 11.79 -6.91 16.65
C PRO A 246 13.10 -6.35 16.09
N GLU A 247 14.09 -6.13 16.94
CA GLU A 247 15.43 -5.68 16.57
C GLU A 247 16.49 -6.55 17.26
N LYS A 248 17.52 -6.93 16.52
CA LYS A 248 18.68 -7.65 17.05
C LYS A 248 19.97 -7.15 16.41
N THR A 249 21.02 -7.02 17.22
CA THR A 249 22.35 -6.61 16.74
C THR A 249 23.30 -7.79 16.82
N VAL A 250 23.99 -8.03 15.71
CA VAL A 250 25.04 -9.04 15.59
C VAL A 250 26.38 -8.34 15.43
N ARG A 251 27.42 -8.91 16.03
CA ARG A 251 28.77 -8.35 15.98
C ARG A 251 29.72 -9.27 15.25
N PHE A 252 30.53 -8.68 14.38
CA PHE A 252 31.62 -9.33 13.67
C PHE A 252 32.94 -8.62 13.98
N THR A 253 34.01 -9.35 14.09
CA THR A 253 35.37 -8.80 14.22
C THR A 253 36.07 -8.94 12.89
N ILE A 254 36.55 -7.83 12.32
CA ILE A 254 37.30 -7.80 11.06
C ILE A 254 38.66 -7.14 11.28
N PRO A 255 39.71 -7.51 10.50
CA PRO A 255 40.99 -6.85 10.58
C PRO A 255 40.89 -5.34 10.29
N LYS A 256 41.74 -4.54 10.94
CA LYS A 256 41.85 -3.10 10.67
C LYS A 256 42.63 -2.87 9.38
N ALA A 257 41.93 -3.05 8.26
CA ALA A 257 42.46 -2.89 6.90
C ALA A 257 41.34 -2.34 6.03
N ASP A 258 41.67 -1.93 4.82
CA ASP A 258 40.65 -1.59 3.83
C ASP A 258 39.71 -2.79 3.59
N PHE A 259 38.44 -2.54 3.63
CA PHE A 259 37.41 -3.56 3.53
C PHE A 259 36.33 -3.12 2.55
N HIS A 260 36.05 -3.91 1.53
CA HIS A 260 35.02 -3.65 0.52
C HIS A 260 34.10 -4.85 0.46
N GLY A 261 33.05 -4.81 1.25
CA GLY A 261 32.23 -5.99 1.39
C GLY A 261 30.75 -5.71 1.59
N TYR A 262 30.06 -6.77 1.92
CA TYR A 262 28.63 -6.72 2.22
C TYR A 262 28.24 -7.76 3.28
N VAL A 263 27.19 -7.43 3.99
CA VAL A 263 26.48 -8.38 4.85
C VAL A 263 25.27 -8.89 4.08
N SER A 264 25.03 -10.18 4.15
CA SER A 264 23.83 -10.81 3.57
C SER A 264 23.10 -11.66 4.59
N ILE A 265 21.77 -11.67 4.48
CA ILE A 265 20.87 -12.57 5.22
C ILE A 265 20.11 -13.43 4.23
N ILE A 266 19.55 -14.54 4.71
CA ILE A 266 18.64 -15.38 3.93
C ILE A 266 17.36 -15.48 4.73
N ASP A 267 16.37 -14.72 4.30
CA ASP A 267 14.97 -14.93 4.67
C ASP A 267 14.19 -15.42 3.44
N ASN A 268 13.02 -15.92 3.54
CA ASN A 268 12.24 -16.43 2.41
C ASN A 268 11.19 -15.39 1.95
N SER A 269 11.44 -14.11 2.22
CA SER A 269 10.50 -13.02 1.96
C SER A 269 11.00 -12.07 0.87
N LEU A 270 11.31 -10.82 1.22
CA LEU A 270 11.76 -9.79 0.29
C LEU A 270 13.30 -9.87 0.14
N ASN A 271 13.78 -9.89 -1.10
CA ASN A 271 15.21 -10.08 -1.35
C ASN A 271 15.99 -8.75 -1.41
N PHE A 272 15.34 -7.61 -1.60
CA PHE A 272 16.01 -6.34 -1.86
C PHE A 272 16.72 -5.76 -0.63
N ASP A 273 16.28 -6.11 0.58
CA ASP A 273 16.81 -5.65 1.87
C ASP A 273 17.65 -6.72 2.58
N ASN A 274 17.92 -7.83 1.90
CA ASN A 274 18.72 -8.95 2.36
C ASN A 274 20.23 -8.72 2.22
N SER A 275 20.67 -7.63 1.60
CA SER A 275 22.09 -7.32 1.41
C SER A 275 22.39 -5.86 1.70
N TYR A 276 23.45 -5.63 2.48
CA TYR A 276 23.92 -4.28 2.81
C TYR A 276 25.40 -4.14 2.43
N TYR A 277 25.69 -3.29 1.46
CA TYR A 277 27.04 -3.04 0.94
C TYR A 277 27.69 -1.88 1.67
N PHE A 278 28.95 -2.03 2.03
CA PHE A 278 29.71 -0.98 2.73
C PHE A 278 31.21 -1.06 2.42
N THR A 279 31.87 0.06 2.64
CA THR A 279 33.32 0.19 2.48
C THR A 279 33.90 0.81 3.74
N ILE A 280 35.00 0.23 4.24
CA ILE A 280 35.80 0.80 5.29
C ILE A 280 37.16 1.10 4.66
N SER A 281 37.58 2.35 4.63
CA SER A 281 38.89 2.77 4.16
C SER A 281 39.70 3.29 5.33
N ASN A 282 40.94 2.87 5.45
CA ASN A 282 41.86 3.50 6.39
C ASN A 282 42.13 4.93 5.91
N PRO A 283 41.88 5.95 6.74
CA PRO A 283 42.21 7.31 6.35
C PRO A 283 43.72 7.40 6.07
N GLN A 284 44.07 7.84 4.87
CA GLN A 284 45.45 8.18 4.58
C GLN A 284 45.87 9.28 5.54
N LYS A 285 47.08 9.12 6.14
CA LYS A 285 47.63 10.13 7.00
C LYS A 285 47.75 11.44 6.23
N SER A 286 47.26 12.52 6.81
CA SER A 286 47.41 13.85 6.22
C SER A 286 48.90 14.25 6.25
N LYS A 287 49.46 14.61 5.10
CA LYS A 287 50.81 15.09 5.02
C LYS A 287 50.92 16.52 5.55
N VAL A 288 51.79 16.73 6.50
CA VAL A 288 52.07 18.04 7.10
C VAL A 288 53.50 18.40 6.81
N LEU A 289 53.72 19.50 6.08
CA LEU A 289 55.02 20.07 5.84
C LEU A 289 55.19 21.34 6.68
N SER A 290 56.16 21.35 7.58
CA SER A 290 56.49 22.57 8.32
C SER A 290 57.77 23.22 7.74
N ILE A 291 57.70 24.51 7.49
CA ILE A 291 58.83 25.30 6.99
C ILE A 291 59.21 26.31 8.08
N GLY A 292 60.42 26.18 8.64
CA GLY A 292 60.91 27.09 9.68
C GLY A 292 62.16 26.61 10.41
N ALA A 293 62.54 27.28 11.48
CA ALA A 293 63.69 26.91 12.31
C ALA A 293 63.40 25.59 13.06
N THR A 294 64.33 24.65 13.09
CA THR A 294 64.24 23.32 13.67
C THR A 294 63.81 23.30 15.12
N GLU A 295 64.19 24.33 15.90
CA GLU A 295 63.79 24.45 17.32
C GLU A 295 62.28 24.60 17.53
N LYS A 296 61.57 25.17 16.55
CA LYS A 296 60.08 25.36 16.60
C LYS A 296 59.31 24.13 16.09
N SER A 297 59.98 23.26 15.34
CA SER A 297 59.31 22.05 14.78
C SER A 297 59.05 20.97 15.84
N ASN A 298 59.81 20.94 16.93
CA ASN A 298 59.60 20.00 18.05
C ASN A 298 58.21 20.19 18.73
N PHE A 299 57.66 21.40 18.70
CA PHE A 299 56.33 21.65 19.23
C PHE A 299 55.24 21.10 18.27
N LEU A 300 55.46 21.27 16.96
CA LEU A 300 54.54 20.78 15.94
C LEU A 300 54.51 19.25 15.86
N GLN A 301 55.65 18.56 16.05
CA GLN A 301 55.74 17.09 16.12
C GLN A 301 54.91 16.50 17.27
N ARG A 302 54.73 17.26 18.37
CA ARG A 302 53.84 16.82 19.48
C ARG A 302 52.38 16.96 19.16
N ILE A 303 51.99 17.88 18.26
CA ILE A 303 50.60 18.13 17.82
C ILE A 303 50.24 17.14 16.68
N TYR A 304 51.15 17.06 15.70
CA TYR A 304 50.99 16.17 14.53
C TYR A 304 51.64 14.83 14.80
N THR A 305 50.92 13.97 15.50
CA THR A 305 51.43 12.65 15.88
C THR A 305 51.43 11.68 14.70
N ASP A 306 52.37 10.75 14.66
CA ASP A 306 52.51 9.74 13.60
C ASP A 306 51.30 8.81 13.46
N ASN A 307 50.36 8.84 14.36
CA ASN A 307 49.11 8.06 14.25
C ASN A 307 48.15 8.61 13.19
N GLU A 308 48.07 9.93 13.05
CA GLU A 308 47.09 10.62 12.19
C GLU A 308 47.76 11.41 11.05
N PHE A 309 49.02 11.76 11.21
CA PHE A 309 49.76 12.62 10.28
C PHE A 309 51.05 12.00 9.82
N GLU A 310 51.46 12.33 8.61
CA GLU A 310 52.83 12.12 8.07
C GLU A 310 53.53 13.50 8.11
N TYR A 311 54.30 13.71 9.18
CA TYR A 311 54.96 15.02 9.46
C TYR A 311 56.40 15.01 9.02
#